data_6855db74c5677cd4bbc3fcb786c2625f
#
_entry.id   6855db74c5677cd4bbc3fcb786c2625f
#
_cell.length_a   1.000
_cell.length_b   1.000
_cell.length_c   1.000
_cell.angle_alpha   90.00
_cell.angle_beta   90.00
_cell.angle_gamma   90.00
#
_symmetry.space_group_name_H-M   'P 1'
#
loop_
_entity.id
_entity.type
_entity.pdbx_description
1 polymer ?
#
loop_
_entity_poly.entity_id
_entity_poly.type
_entity_poly.pdbx_seq_one_letter_code
_entity_poly.pdbx_strand_id
1 'polypeptide(L)'
;MENNLIVIENGQLNIYLLDNQVVWEVGRMSKEHTPDIPMHATTISRRHGRFQNMDGIWFYMDENPKNGTIRNWKKLSSGLHGRVKPVMVSPGDVFVFGGGEDA
;
A
#
# COMPACT_ATOMS: atom_id res chain seq x y z
N MET A 1 -21.92 3.10 0.05
CA MET A 1 -21.01 2.94 1.20
C MET A 1 -19.64 3.47 0.84
N GLU A 2 -19.14 4.37 1.63
CA GLU A 2 -17.84 4.97 1.35
C GLU A 2 -16.71 4.10 1.88
N ASN A 3 -15.68 3.91 1.05
CA ASN A 3 -14.48 3.19 1.43
C ASN A 3 -13.37 4.19 1.73
N ASN A 4 -12.92 4.21 2.97
CA ASN A 4 -11.87 5.12 3.41
C ASN A 4 -10.60 4.34 3.72
N LEU A 5 -9.47 4.89 3.32
CA LEU A 5 -8.16 4.40 3.74
C LEU A 5 -7.56 5.41 4.70
N ILE A 6 -7.23 4.95 5.90
CA ILE A 6 -6.57 5.78 6.89
C ILE A 6 -5.09 5.43 6.88
N VAL A 7 -4.26 6.44 6.66
CA VAL A 7 -2.81 6.26 6.63
C VAL A 7 -2.19 7.03 7.78
N ILE A 8 -1.36 6.34 8.56
CA ILE A 8 -0.64 6.94 9.68
C ILE A 8 0.86 6.80 9.40
N GLU A 9 1.55 7.93 9.39
CA GLU A 9 3.00 7.98 9.24
C GLU A 9 3.56 9.07 10.13
N ASN A 10 4.54 8.73 10.97
CA ASN A 10 5.16 9.68 11.90
C ASN A 10 4.17 10.46 12.76
N GLY A 11 3.14 9.77 13.24
CA GLY A 11 2.11 10.37 14.07
C GLY A 11 1.11 11.25 13.34
N GLN A 12 1.25 11.37 12.02
CA GLN A 12 0.30 12.12 11.20
C GLN A 12 -0.69 11.18 10.55
N LEU A 13 -1.96 11.58 10.57
CA LEU A 13 -3.06 10.79 10.03
C LEU A 13 -3.61 11.48 8.80
N ASN A 14 -3.72 10.72 7.71
CA ASN A 14 -4.36 11.16 6.48
C ASN A 14 -5.47 10.18 6.11
N ILE A 15 -6.56 10.71 5.57
CA ILE A 15 -7.69 9.89 5.14
C ILE A 15 -7.86 10.06 3.64
N TYR A 16 -7.92 8.95 2.94
CA TYR A 16 -8.15 8.93 1.50
C TYR A 16 -9.49 8.27 1.20
N LEU A 17 -10.32 8.96 0.41
CA LEU A 17 -11.60 8.42 -0.03
C LEU A 17 -11.32 7.53 -1.26
N LEU A 18 -11.24 6.24 -1.04
CA LEU A 18 -10.84 5.31 -2.10
C LEU A 18 -11.74 5.37 -3.32
N ASP A 19 -13.02 5.65 -3.11
CA ASP A 19 -14.00 5.67 -4.21
C ASP A 19 -13.82 6.84 -5.18
N ASN A 20 -12.94 7.80 -4.86
CA ASN A 20 -12.64 8.91 -5.75
C ASN A 20 -11.77 8.51 -6.95
N GLN A 21 -11.10 7.38 -6.88
CA GLN A 21 -10.25 6.88 -7.95
C GLN A 21 -10.35 5.37 -8.04
N VAL A 22 -10.00 4.82 -9.19
CA VAL A 22 -9.99 3.37 -9.40
C VAL A 22 -8.67 2.76 -8.92
N VAL A 23 -7.58 3.49 -9.04
CA VAL A 23 -6.24 3.04 -8.65
C VAL A 23 -5.62 4.06 -7.72
N TRP A 24 -5.03 3.57 -6.64
CA TRP A 24 -4.27 4.37 -5.68
C TRP A 24 -2.88 3.78 -5.53
N GLU A 25 -1.89 4.49 -6.04
CA GLU A 25 -0.50 4.08 -5.95
C GLU A 25 0.09 4.46 -4.60
N VAL A 26 0.73 3.51 -3.94
CA VAL A 26 1.42 3.71 -2.66
C VAL A 26 2.91 3.69 -2.91
N GLY A 27 3.63 4.66 -2.37
CA GLY A 27 5.07 4.67 -2.52
C GLY A 27 5.74 5.83 -1.82
N ARG A 28 7.07 5.82 -1.88
CA ARG A 28 7.86 6.89 -1.30
C ARG A 28 7.89 8.09 -2.24
N MET A 29 7.58 9.24 -1.68
CA MET A 29 7.66 10.49 -2.42
C MET A 29 9.10 10.79 -2.85
N SER A 30 9.27 11.19 -4.10
CA SER A 30 10.57 11.57 -4.64
C SER A 30 10.40 12.79 -5.54
N LYS A 31 11.54 13.36 -6.00
CA LYS A 31 11.50 14.49 -6.91
C LYS A 31 10.89 14.13 -8.26
N GLU A 32 11.08 12.90 -8.69
CA GLU A 32 10.63 12.43 -10.00
C GLU A 32 9.21 11.89 -9.97
N HIS A 33 8.69 11.56 -8.78
CA HIS A 33 7.41 10.86 -8.69
C HIS A 33 6.70 11.13 -7.37
N THR A 34 5.43 11.48 -7.47
CA THR A 34 4.55 11.63 -6.30
C THR A 34 3.44 10.60 -6.41
N PRO A 35 3.47 9.56 -5.57
CA PRO A 35 2.37 8.58 -5.54
C PRO A 35 1.07 9.21 -5.06
N ASP A 36 -0.06 8.54 -5.32
CA ASP A 36 -1.36 8.98 -4.82
C ASP A 36 -1.40 8.97 -3.29
N ILE A 37 -0.76 7.97 -2.70
CA ILE A 37 -0.58 7.86 -1.25
C ILE A 37 0.91 8.00 -0.98
N PRO A 38 1.40 9.24 -0.85
CA PRO A 38 2.83 9.47 -0.67
C PRO A 38 3.26 9.18 0.76
N MET A 39 4.38 8.50 0.86
CA MET A 39 5.01 8.19 2.13
C MET A 39 6.46 8.69 2.14
N HIS A 40 7.06 8.82 3.31
CA HIS A 40 8.35 9.48 3.44
C HIS A 40 9.44 8.59 4.03
N ALA A 41 9.07 7.49 4.71
CA ALA A 41 10.05 6.60 5.32
C ALA A 41 10.95 5.96 4.26
N THR A 42 12.24 5.90 4.55
CA THR A 42 13.23 5.35 3.62
C THR A 42 13.07 3.85 3.39
N THR A 43 12.36 3.18 4.29
CA THR A 43 12.07 1.75 4.16
C THR A 43 11.00 1.45 3.11
N ILE A 44 10.29 2.48 2.64
CA ILE A 44 9.24 2.34 1.66
C ILE A 44 9.83 2.53 0.26
N SER A 45 9.52 1.60 -0.63
CA SER A 45 9.98 1.68 -2.03
C SER A 45 9.22 2.76 -2.78
N ARG A 46 9.86 3.36 -3.80
CA ARG A 46 9.23 4.40 -4.61
C ARG A 46 7.92 3.92 -5.22
N ARG A 47 7.90 2.69 -5.73
CA ARG A 47 6.69 2.01 -6.18
C ARG A 47 6.49 0.81 -5.29
N HIS A 48 5.80 1.01 -4.19
CA HIS A 48 5.64 -0.02 -3.18
C HIS A 48 4.52 -0.98 -3.51
N GLY A 49 3.38 -0.43 -3.91
CA GLY A 49 2.22 -1.22 -4.26
C GLY A 49 1.07 -0.32 -4.70
N ARG A 50 -0.09 -0.92 -4.90
CA ARG A 50 -1.27 -0.14 -5.26
C ARG A 50 -2.55 -0.82 -4.79
N PHE A 51 -3.52 0.00 -4.47
CA PHE A 51 -4.91 -0.43 -4.27
C PHE A 51 -5.64 -0.23 -5.58
N GLN A 52 -6.45 -1.20 -5.98
CA GLN A 52 -7.18 -1.11 -7.23
C GLN A 52 -8.58 -1.69 -7.07
N ASN A 53 -9.57 -0.97 -7.58
CA ASN A 53 -10.94 -1.43 -7.65
C ASN A 53 -11.11 -2.24 -8.92
N MET A 54 -11.57 -3.48 -8.77
CA MET A 54 -11.91 -4.34 -9.89
C MET A 54 -13.33 -4.84 -9.67
N ASP A 55 -14.25 -4.35 -10.49
CA ASP A 55 -15.67 -4.71 -10.43
C ASP A 55 -16.29 -4.48 -9.05
N GLY A 56 -15.96 -3.37 -8.42
CA GLY A 56 -16.51 -3.00 -7.12
C GLY A 56 -15.81 -3.61 -5.93
N ILE A 57 -14.78 -4.42 -6.16
CA ILE A 57 -14.00 -5.06 -5.11
C ILE A 57 -12.61 -4.44 -5.07
N TRP A 58 -12.15 -4.06 -3.88
CA TRP A 58 -10.82 -3.50 -3.70
C TRP A 58 -9.78 -4.58 -3.51
N PHE A 59 -8.66 -4.47 -4.23
CA PHE A 59 -7.50 -5.35 -4.12
C PHE A 59 -6.27 -4.55 -3.83
N TYR A 60 -5.32 -5.17 -3.14
CA TYR A 60 -3.99 -4.62 -2.97
C TYR A 60 -2.98 -5.50 -3.71
N MET A 61 -2.03 -4.87 -4.38
CA MET A 61 -0.97 -5.55 -5.11
C MET A 61 0.38 -4.97 -4.74
N ASP A 62 1.25 -5.81 -4.17
CA ASP A 62 2.64 -5.44 -3.92
C ASP A 62 3.40 -5.36 -5.25
N GLU A 63 4.26 -4.38 -5.38
CA GLU A 63 5.10 -4.22 -6.58
C GLU A 63 6.56 -4.51 -6.27
N ASN A 64 6.83 -5.66 -5.67
CA ASN A 64 8.16 -6.11 -5.27
C ASN A 64 8.92 -5.09 -4.42
N PRO A 65 8.31 -4.58 -3.36
CA PRO A 65 8.99 -3.61 -2.51
C PRO A 65 10.18 -4.25 -1.79
N LYS A 66 11.24 -3.49 -1.63
CA LYS A 66 12.48 -3.98 -1.03
C LYS A 66 12.27 -4.53 0.39
N ASN A 67 11.48 -3.84 1.20
CA ASN A 67 11.25 -4.21 2.59
C ASN A 67 9.88 -4.82 2.84
N GLY A 68 9.15 -5.13 1.77
CA GLY A 68 7.90 -5.86 1.85
C GLY A 68 6.74 -5.09 2.44
N THR A 69 5.67 -5.83 2.66
CA THR A 69 4.41 -5.33 3.19
C THR A 69 3.83 -6.38 4.13
N ILE A 70 3.31 -5.93 5.25
CA ILE A 70 2.65 -6.80 6.22
C ILE A 70 1.16 -6.49 6.18
N ARG A 71 0.33 -7.52 6.08
CA ARG A 71 -1.11 -7.39 6.12
C ARG A 71 -1.65 -8.22 7.28
N ASN A 72 -2.35 -7.55 8.19
CA ASN A 72 -2.94 -8.21 9.36
C ASN A 72 -1.92 -9.09 10.10
N TRP A 73 -0.73 -8.51 10.33
CA TRP A 73 0.39 -9.14 11.05
C TRP A 73 1.04 -10.31 10.31
N LYS A 74 0.71 -10.51 9.03
CA LYS A 74 1.36 -11.53 8.21
C LYS A 74 2.04 -10.87 7.03
N LYS A 75 3.27 -11.29 6.75
CA LYS A 75 4.03 -10.79 5.63
C LYS A 75 3.40 -11.26 4.33
N LEU A 76 3.17 -10.32 3.41
CA LEU A 76 2.75 -10.67 2.07
C LEU A 76 3.90 -11.30 1.30
N SER A 77 3.57 -12.02 0.22
CA SER A 77 4.58 -12.62 -0.64
C SER A 77 5.63 -11.58 -1.03
N SER A 78 6.89 -11.94 -0.91
CA SER A 78 8.01 -11.04 -1.21
C SER A 78 8.21 -10.79 -2.69
N GLY A 79 7.42 -11.40 -3.54
CA GLY A 79 7.57 -11.21 -4.98
C GLY A 79 8.88 -11.72 -5.55
N LEU A 80 9.56 -12.64 -4.88
CA LEU A 80 10.85 -13.17 -5.30
C LEU A 80 10.84 -13.73 -6.72
N HIS A 81 9.68 -14.05 -7.24
CA HIS A 81 9.52 -14.60 -8.60
C HIS A 81 8.84 -13.61 -9.55
N GLY A 82 8.79 -12.33 -9.17
CA GLY A 82 8.28 -11.29 -10.05
C GLY A 82 6.79 -11.31 -10.31
N ARG A 83 6.04 -12.16 -9.64
CA ARG A 83 4.59 -12.21 -9.84
C ARG A 83 3.87 -11.39 -8.79
N VAL A 84 3.13 -10.39 -9.25
CA VAL A 84 2.25 -9.62 -8.41
C VAL A 84 0.97 -10.42 -8.19
N LYS A 85 0.64 -10.68 -6.93
CA LYS A 85 -0.56 -11.44 -6.58
C LYS A 85 -1.55 -10.51 -5.89
N PRO A 86 -2.68 -10.20 -6.52
CA PRO A 86 -3.71 -9.39 -5.88
C PRO A 86 -4.25 -10.07 -4.63
N VAL A 87 -4.44 -9.29 -3.57
CA VAL A 87 -5.12 -9.76 -2.36
C VAL A 87 -6.34 -8.91 -2.13
N MET A 88 -7.47 -9.55 -1.86
CA MET A 88 -8.71 -8.83 -1.63
C MET A 88 -8.63 -8.08 -0.31
N VAL A 89 -9.02 -6.80 -0.34
CA VAL A 89 -9.03 -5.95 0.83
C VAL A 89 -10.39 -6.02 1.50
N SER A 90 -10.39 -6.22 2.81
CA SER A 90 -11.62 -6.27 3.60
C SER A 90 -11.65 -5.13 4.61
N PRO A 91 -12.83 -4.65 5.00
CA PRO A 91 -12.92 -3.63 6.04
C PRO A 91 -12.18 -4.06 7.30
N GLY A 92 -11.41 -3.15 7.87
CA GLY A 92 -10.61 -3.44 9.06
C GLY A 92 -9.24 -4.03 8.79
N ASP A 93 -8.89 -4.29 7.52
CA ASP A 93 -7.54 -4.74 7.19
C ASP A 93 -6.51 -3.70 7.55
N VAL A 94 -5.37 -4.16 8.08
CA VAL A 94 -4.24 -3.30 8.45
C VAL A 94 -3.05 -3.69 7.61
N PHE A 95 -2.49 -2.70 6.91
CA PHE A 95 -1.28 -2.86 6.11
C PHE A 95 -0.14 -2.08 6.74
N VAL A 96 1.05 -2.68 6.81
CA VAL A 96 2.25 -1.97 7.22
C VAL A 96 3.22 -2.02 6.06
N PHE A 97 3.57 -0.85 5.55
CA PHE A 97 4.46 -0.72 4.40
C PHE A 97 5.89 -0.52 4.86
N GLY A 98 6.80 -1.29 4.27
CA GLY A 98 8.21 -1.19 4.63
C GLY A 98 8.52 -1.68 6.03
N GLY A 99 7.62 -2.42 6.64
CA GLY A 99 7.78 -2.94 7.98
C GLY A 99 8.49 -4.29 8.02
N GLY A 100 9.70 -4.35 7.46
CA GLY A 100 10.53 -5.54 7.61
C GLY A 100 11.03 -5.71 9.04
N GLU A 101 11.80 -6.78 9.27
CA GLU A 101 12.33 -7.07 10.61
C GLU A 101 13.17 -5.92 11.19
N ASP A 102 13.75 -5.11 10.32
CA ASP A 102 14.64 -4.01 10.70
C ASP A 102 13.93 -2.64 10.64
N ALA A 103 12.63 -2.65 10.48
CA ALA A 103 11.87 -1.41 10.37
C ALA A 103 11.62 -0.79 11.75
#